data_e21b41612d03bfdf3be7756263ce77b2
#
_entry.id   e21b41612d03bfdf3be7756263ce77b2
#
_cell.length_a   1.000
_cell.length_b   1.000
_cell.length_c   1.000
_cell.angle_alpha   90.00
_cell.angle_beta   90.00
_cell.angle_gamma   90.00
#
_symmetry.space_group_name_H-M   'P 1'
#
loop_
_entity.id
_entity.type
_entity.pdbx_description
1 polymer ?
#
loop_
_entity_poly.entity_id
_entity_poly.type
_entity_poly.pdbx_seq_one_letter_code
_entity_poly.pdbx_strand_id
1 'polypeptide(L)'
;MNNSVLSSFTALALKVVAVVLLVSSLLDYIMLAIPFKPLDSAWQISFTSQLVDRGIVPMVGIALLAIAYWIGEMSDIGGGARNPFTQLRFWAFTLASLLGLLFLLLIPLHVSNLIQANAQQSKQIDEQASVAENQIEQRTEQINALLQDEQRLQELDEAIERGEAQGQQLSPEQLQQLQEIRNQVNVIKSDPARLEEEINRIKTQVGSRRTELEQQARTNAVKNGVRIGISSLLLSLGYIAIGWMGFKTLGASAGGGRRRK
;
A
#
# COMPACT_ATOMS: atom_id res chain seq x y z
N MET A 1 -20.53 -44.04 22.19
CA MET A 1 -19.74 -42.91 22.72
C MET A 1 -20.76 -41.90 23.29
N ASN A 2 -20.63 -41.53 24.55
CA ASN A 2 -21.59 -40.61 25.16
C ASN A 2 -21.52 -39.24 24.48
N ASN A 3 -22.64 -38.74 23.98
CA ASN A 3 -22.73 -37.44 23.29
C ASN A 3 -22.11 -36.29 24.11
N SER A 4 -22.16 -36.37 25.44
CA SER A 4 -21.57 -35.40 26.37
C SER A 4 -20.05 -35.37 26.33
N VAL A 5 -19.36 -36.50 26.17
CA VAL A 5 -17.89 -36.56 26.06
C VAL A 5 -17.41 -35.95 24.73
N LEU A 6 -18.13 -36.24 23.64
CA LEU A 6 -17.81 -35.70 22.32
C LEU A 6 -18.01 -34.17 22.28
N SER A 7 -19.09 -33.67 22.85
CA SER A 7 -19.36 -32.22 22.90
C SER A 7 -18.36 -31.47 23.79
N SER A 8 -17.92 -32.06 24.92
CA SER A 8 -16.85 -31.50 25.74
C SER A 8 -15.52 -31.39 25.00
N PHE A 9 -15.13 -32.44 24.31
CA PHE A 9 -13.91 -32.45 23.50
C PHE A 9 -13.98 -31.41 22.41
N THR A 10 -15.09 -31.33 21.68
CA THR A 10 -15.31 -30.35 20.61
C THR A 10 -15.23 -28.91 21.14
N ALA A 11 -15.89 -28.63 22.27
CA ALA A 11 -15.84 -27.31 22.91
C ALA A 11 -14.40 -26.93 23.32
N LEU A 12 -13.63 -27.88 23.87
CA LEU A 12 -12.24 -27.66 24.25
C LEU A 12 -11.37 -27.39 23.02
N ALA A 13 -11.47 -28.23 21.98
CA ALA A 13 -10.71 -28.08 20.76
C ALA A 13 -10.98 -26.70 20.09
N LEU A 14 -12.23 -26.29 19.98
CA LEU A 14 -12.61 -24.99 19.46
C LEU A 14 -12.04 -23.83 20.30
N LYS A 15 -12.02 -23.94 21.64
CA LYS A 15 -11.40 -22.93 22.51
C LYS A 15 -9.91 -22.80 22.24
N VAL A 16 -9.19 -23.93 22.13
CA VAL A 16 -7.76 -23.92 21.84
C VAL A 16 -7.47 -23.26 20.49
N VAL A 17 -8.18 -23.67 19.42
CA VAL A 17 -8.01 -23.08 18.09
C VAL A 17 -8.32 -21.59 18.11
N ALA A 18 -9.41 -21.18 18.76
CA ALA A 18 -9.80 -19.77 18.89
C ALA A 18 -8.71 -18.93 19.58
N VAL A 19 -8.17 -19.43 20.70
CA VAL A 19 -7.09 -18.74 21.44
C VAL A 19 -5.83 -18.63 20.58
N VAL A 20 -5.43 -19.69 19.89
CA VAL A 20 -4.28 -19.67 18.99
C VAL A 20 -4.47 -18.62 17.89
N LEU A 21 -5.63 -18.59 17.23
CA LEU A 21 -5.94 -17.60 16.20
C LEU A 21 -5.89 -16.17 16.73
N LEU A 22 -6.46 -15.94 17.92
CA LEU A 22 -6.47 -14.60 18.52
C LEU A 22 -5.06 -14.14 18.91
N VAL A 23 -4.29 -15.00 19.58
CA VAL A 23 -2.93 -14.67 19.99
C VAL A 23 -2.03 -14.45 18.78
N SER A 24 -2.11 -15.32 17.77
CA SER A 24 -1.36 -15.18 16.52
C SER A 24 -1.69 -13.87 15.80
N SER A 25 -2.99 -13.52 15.71
CA SER A 25 -3.41 -12.27 15.07
C SER A 25 -2.93 -11.03 15.83
N LEU A 26 -2.95 -11.05 17.16
CA LEU A 26 -2.44 -9.94 17.97
C LEU A 26 -0.93 -9.78 17.83
N LEU A 27 -0.19 -10.88 17.78
CA LEU A 27 1.26 -10.85 17.50
C LEU A 27 1.53 -10.29 16.10
N ASP A 28 0.76 -10.69 15.09
CA ASP A 28 0.86 -10.13 13.75
C ASP A 28 0.65 -8.61 13.73
N TYR A 29 -0.36 -8.12 14.46
CA TYR A 29 -0.65 -6.67 14.52
C TYR A 29 0.48 -5.90 15.22
N ILE A 30 1.09 -6.47 16.25
CA ILE A 30 2.27 -5.87 16.91
C ILE A 30 3.45 -5.83 15.94
N MET A 31 3.70 -6.91 15.21
CA MET A 31 4.80 -6.97 14.23
C MET A 31 4.58 -6.00 13.07
N LEU A 32 3.34 -5.84 12.59
CA LEU A 32 2.99 -4.84 11.57
C LEU A 32 3.25 -3.40 12.01
N ALA A 33 3.14 -3.13 13.30
CA ALA A 33 3.42 -1.81 13.83
C ALA A 33 4.92 -1.46 13.87
N ILE A 34 5.80 -2.42 13.69
CA ILE A 34 7.26 -2.23 13.74
C ILE A 34 7.84 -2.09 12.32
N PRO A 35 8.62 -1.05 12.01
CA PRO A 35 8.98 0.11 12.85
C PRO A 35 7.83 1.11 12.98
N PHE A 36 7.57 1.60 14.20
CA PHE A 36 6.46 2.50 14.47
C PHE A 36 6.74 3.92 13.96
N LYS A 37 6.06 4.31 12.88
CA LYS A 37 6.19 5.62 12.21
C LYS A 37 4.81 6.26 11.99
N PRO A 38 4.10 6.65 13.05
CA PRO A 38 2.70 7.08 12.96
C PRO A 38 2.49 8.41 12.21
N LEU A 39 3.54 9.17 11.93
CA LEU A 39 3.48 10.42 11.16
C LEU A 39 3.85 10.26 9.68
N ASP A 40 4.26 9.07 9.26
CA ASP A 40 4.59 8.76 7.88
C ASP A 40 3.35 8.22 7.16
N SER A 41 2.88 8.96 6.15
CA SER A 41 1.69 8.58 5.36
C SER A 41 1.86 7.25 4.63
N ALA A 42 3.06 6.93 4.14
CA ALA A 42 3.34 5.65 3.48
C ALA A 42 3.24 4.48 4.46
N TRP A 43 3.79 4.66 5.67
CA TRP A 43 3.65 3.70 6.75
C TRP A 43 2.19 3.51 7.15
N GLN A 44 1.42 4.61 7.31
CA GLN A 44 0.00 4.55 7.68
C GLN A 44 -0.83 3.81 6.64
N ILE A 45 -0.61 4.06 5.35
CA ILE A 45 -1.29 3.35 4.25
C ILE A 45 -0.97 1.86 4.28
N SER A 46 0.32 1.51 4.40
CA SER A 46 0.78 0.12 4.44
C SER A 46 0.23 -0.62 5.67
N PHE A 47 0.33 0.00 6.84
CA PHE A 47 -0.18 -0.55 8.11
C PHE A 47 -1.69 -0.78 8.04
N THR A 48 -2.46 0.23 7.60
CA THR A 48 -3.92 0.13 7.49
C THR A 48 -4.33 -0.97 6.52
N SER A 49 -3.70 -1.03 5.34
CA SER A 49 -4.01 -2.06 4.35
C SER A 49 -3.76 -3.47 4.88
N GLN A 50 -2.60 -3.70 5.49
CA GLN A 50 -2.25 -4.99 6.04
C GLN A 50 -3.12 -5.38 7.26
N LEU A 51 -3.48 -4.41 8.09
CA LEU A 51 -4.37 -4.63 9.24
C LEU A 51 -5.75 -5.07 8.77
N VAL A 52 -6.30 -4.41 7.74
CA VAL A 52 -7.60 -4.74 7.16
C VAL A 52 -7.56 -6.10 6.46
N ASP A 53 -6.52 -6.38 5.66
CA ASP A 53 -6.37 -7.66 4.96
C ASP A 53 -6.31 -8.86 5.92
N ARG A 54 -5.77 -8.68 7.12
CA ARG A 54 -5.69 -9.72 8.17
C ARG A 54 -6.84 -9.68 9.18
N GLY A 55 -7.72 -8.69 9.08
CA GLY A 55 -8.80 -8.45 10.04
C GLY A 55 -9.81 -9.58 10.19
N ILE A 56 -9.94 -10.44 9.19
CA ILE A 56 -10.87 -11.57 9.23
C ILE A 56 -10.42 -12.66 10.23
N VAL A 57 -9.11 -12.84 10.44
CA VAL A 57 -8.57 -13.93 11.26
C VAL A 57 -9.00 -13.83 12.73
N PRO A 58 -8.82 -12.68 13.43
CA PRO A 58 -9.30 -12.57 14.80
C PRO A 58 -10.84 -12.59 14.90
N MET A 59 -11.57 -12.16 13.86
CA MET A 59 -13.02 -12.27 13.82
C MET A 59 -13.47 -13.74 13.85
N VAL A 60 -12.85 -14.59 13.04
CA VAL A 60 -13.09 -16.04 13.05
C VAL A 60 -12.72 -16.63 14.40
N GLY A 61 -11.60 -16.24 15.01
CA GLY A 61 -11.19 -16.66 16.35
C GLY A 61 -12.26 -16.34 17.40
N ILE A 62 -12.79 -15.12 17.40
CA ILE A 62 -13.87 -14.71 18.34
C ILE A 62 -15.15 -15.52 18.10
N ALA A 63 -15.53 -15.74 16.84
CA ALA A 63 -16.72 -16.53 16.49
C ALA A 63 -16.57 -17.98 16.96
N LEU A 64 -15.42 -18.63 16.72
CA LEU A 64 -15.14 -19.98 17.21
C LEU A 64 -15.19 -20.06 18.74
N LEU A 65 -14.66 -19.05 19.42
CA LEU A 65 -14.72 -18.98 20.87
C LEU A 65 -16.17 -18.90 21.37
N ALA A 66 -17.01 -18.08 20.75
CA ALA A 66 -18.42 -17.96 21.06
C ALA A 66 -19.15 -19.29 20.88
N ILE A 67 -18.92 -19.99 19.77
CA ILE A 67 -19.47 -21.33 19.49
C ILE A 67 -18.99 -22.35 20.54
N ALA A 68 -17.73 -22.32 20.90
CA ALA A 68 -17.16 -23.22 21.89
C ALA A 68 -17.81 -23.07 23.28
N TYR A 69 -18.10 -21.83 23.67
CA TYR A 69 -18.83 -21.57 24.93
C TYR A 69 -20.28 -22.01 24.83
N TRP A 70 -20.95 -21.78 23.70
CA TRP A 70 -22.33 -22.22 23.45
C TRP A 70 -22.46 -23.74 23.55
N ILE A 71 -21.57 -24.51 22.92
CA ILE A 71 -21.56 -25.99 23.02
C ILE A 71 -21.27 -26.43 24.46
N GLY A 72 -20.36 -25.77 25.17
CA GLY A 72 -20.03 -26.10 26.56
C GLY A 72 -21.20 -25.85 27.52
N GLU A 73 -21.99 -24.79 27.31
CA GLU A 73 -23.17 -24.50 28.10
C GLU A 73 -24.30 -25.52 27.88
N MET A 74 -24.48 -26.01 26.66
CA MET A 74 -25.43 -27.09 26.34
C MET A 74 -25.07 -28.43 26.97
N SER A 75 -23.80 -28.65 27.31
CA SER A 75 -23.31 -29.92 27.88
C SER A 75 -23.29 -29.95 29.39
N ASP A 76 -23.88 -28.96 30.06
CA ASP A 76 -23.95 -28.83 31.54
C ASP A 76 -22.61 -28.81 32.29
N ILE A 77 -21.50 -28.56 31.58
CA ILE A 77 -20.14 -28.61 32.11
C ILE A 77 -19.71 -27.27 32.73
N GLY A 78 -20.63 -26.33 32.92
CA GLY A 78 -20.31 -24.97 33.35
C GLY A 78 -21.21 -24.34 34.39
N GLY A 79 -21.98 -25.10 35.10
CA GLY A 79 -22.94 -24.62 36.09
C GLY A 79 -22.35 -23.99 37.35
N GLY A 80 -21.96 -22.75 37.25
CA GLY A 80 -21.66 -21.89 38.40
C GLY A 80 -21.63 -20.43 37.92
N ALA A 81 -22.32 -19.54 38.65
CA ALA A 81 -22.31 -18.09 38.41
C ALA A 81 -20.87 -17.58 38.56
N ARG A 82 -20.08 -17.64 37.47
CA ARG A 82 -18.73 -17.08 37.41
C ARG A 82 -18.83 -15.61 37.09
N ASN A 83 -18.01 -14.80 37.75
CA ASN A 83 -17.85 -13.39 37.44
C ASN A 83 -17.60 -13.23 35.94
N PRO A 84 -18.38 -12.42 35.19
CA PRO A 84 -18.21 -12.28 33.73
C PRO A 84 -16.82 -11.82 33.35
N PHE A 85 -16.16 -11.01 34.17
CA PHE A 85 -14.78 -10.51 33.93
C PHE A 85 -13.71 -11.58 33.97
N THR A 86 -13.94 -12.74 34.59
CA THR A 86 -12.99 -13.87 34.62
C THR A 86 -13.16 -14.79 33.41
N GLN A 87 -14.17 -14.56 32.58
CA GLN A 87 -14.47 -15.40 31.43
C GLN A 87 -13.74 -14.86 30.18
N LEU A 88 -13.03 -15.75 29.50
CA LEU A 88 -12.32 -15.41 28.24
C LEU A 88 -13.26 -14.83 27.19
N ARG A 89 -14.53 -15.26 27.15
CA ARG A 89 -15.54 -14.73 26.21
C ARG A 89 -15.82 -13.23 26.41
N PHE A 90 -15.77 -12.73 27.64
CA PHE A 90 -15.92 -11.29 27.91
C PHE A 90 -14.82 -10.48 27.23
N TRP A 91 -13.57 -10.91 27.40
CA TRP A 91 -12.41 -10.27 26.77
C TRP A 91 -12.43 -10.37 25.25
N ALA A 92 -12.92 -11.50 24.70
CA ALA A 92 -13.11 -11.66 23.26
C ALA A 92 -14.14 -10.69 22.68
N PHE A 93 -15.28 -10.47 23.36
CA PHE A 93 -16.29 -9.51 22.91
C PHE A 93 -15.85 -8.05 23.13
N THR A 94 -15.07 -7.77 24.16
CA THR A 94 -14.41 -6.48 24.35
C THR A 94 -13.42 -6.21 23.19
N LEU A 95 -12.59 -7.19 22.86
CA LEU A 95 -11.68 -7.11 21.73
C LEU A 95 -12.44 -6.91 20.41
N ALA A 96 -13.55 -7.62 20.19
CA ALA A 96 -14.39 -7.42 19.01
C ALA A 96 -14.90 -5.98 18.93
N SER A 97 -15.43 -5.42 20.03
CA SER A 97 -15.92 -4.04 20.04
C SER A 97 -14.81 -3.02 19.76
N LEU A 98 -13.62 -3.23 20.32
CA LEU A 98 -12.45 -2.37 20.08
C LEU A 98 -11.98 -2.46 18.62
N LEU A 99 -11.88 -3.67 18.06
CA LEU A 99 -11.51 -3.87 16.67
C LEU A 99 -12.57 -3.30 15.72
N GLY A 100 -13.86 -3.45 16.03
CA GLY A 100 -14.94 -2.85 15.24
C GLY A 100 -14.83 -1.33 15.18
N LEU A 101 -14.58 -0.68 16.32
CA LEU A 101 -14.35 0.77 16.38
C LEU A 101 -13.06 1.16 15.64
N LEU A 102 -11.99 0.39 15.81
CA LEU A 102 -10.72 0.62 15.12
C LEU A 102 -10.90 0.60 13.60
N PHE A 103 -11.52 -0.47 13.05
CA PHE A 103 -11.76 -0.58 11.61
C PHE A 103 -12.66 0.54 11.08
N LEU A 104 -13.61 1.02 11.87
CA LEU A 104 -14.44 2.17 11.49
C LEU A 104 -13.61 3.46 11.39
N LEU A 105 -12.71 3.71 12.35
CA LEU A 105 -11.84 4.88 12.37
C LEU A 105 -10.76 4.84 11.28
N LEU A 106 -10.34 3.65 10.86
CA LEU A 106 -9.35 3.50 9.79
C LEU A 106 -9.86 3.97 8.42
N ILE A 107 -11.18 3.97 8.17
CA ILE A 107 -11.75 4.39 6.88
C ILE A 107 -11.38 5.83 6.54
N PRO A 108 -11.74 6.86 7.35
CA PRO A 108 -11.39 8.24 7.02
C PRO A 108 -9.88 8.49 7.02
N LEU A 109 -9.15 7.85 7.91
CA LEU A 109 -7.69 7.96 7.97
C LEU A 109 -7.05 7.44 6.67
N HIS A 110 -7.46 6.27 6.20
CA HIS A 110 -6.92 5.67 4.98
C HIS A 110 -7.23 6.51 3.74
N VAL A 111 -8.46 7.01 3.62
CA VAL A 111 -8.86 7.88 2.49
C VAL A 111 -8.04 9.16 2.48
N SER A 112 -7.87 9.82 3.63
CA SER A 112 -7.06 11.04 3.74
C SER A 112 -5.61 10.80 3.31
N ASN A 113 -5.02 9.71 3.77
CA ASN A 113 -3.64 9.35 3.42
C ASN A 113 -3.47 9.02 1.95
N LEU A 114 -4.45 8.34 1.33
CA LEU A 114 -4.42 8.05 -0.11
C LEU A 114 -4.49 9.31 -0.95
N ILE A 115 -5.34 10.28 -0.59
CA ILE A 115 -5.42 11.57 -1.28
C ILE A 115 -4.08 12.28 -1.22
N GLN A 116 -3.46 12.33 -0.04
CA GLN A 116 -2.16 12.97 0.16
C GLN A 116 -1.03 12.26 -0.61
N ALA A 117 -0.98 10.92 -0.55
CA ALA A 117 0.00 10.13 -1.29
C ALA A 117 -0.15 10.29 -2.80
N ASN A 118 -1.39 10.29 -3.31
CA ASN A 118 -1.65 10.51 -4.73
C ASN A 118 -1.22 11.92 -5.17
N ALA A 119 -1.45 12.95 -4.36
CA ALA A 119 -1.00 14.31 -4.65
C ALA A 119 0.53 14.42 -4.67
N GLN A 120 1.23 13.73 -3.76
CA GLN A 120 2.70 13.67 -3.77
C GLN A 120 3.24 12.93 -5.01
N GLN A 121 2.61 11.81 -5.38
CA GLN A 121 2.99 11.04 -6.56
C GLN A 121 2.77 11.86 -7.84
N SER A 122 1.67 12.60 -7.94
CA SER A 122 1.39 13.51 -9.08
C SER A 122 2.48 14.57 -9.21
N LYS A 123 2.88 15.21 -8.09
CA LYS A 123 3.99 16.18 -8.09
C LYS A 123 5.31 15.57 -8.56
N GLN A 124 5.64 14.35 -8.13
CA GLN A 124 6.86 13.67 -8.58
C GLN A 124 6.84 13.37 -10.07
N ILE A 125 5.68 12.98 -10.61
CA ILE A 125 5.51 12.75 -12.05
C ILE A 125 5.69 14.07 -12.81
N ASP A 126 5.12 15.18 -12.33
CA ASP A 126 5.28 16.51 -12.90
C ASP A 126 6.73 16.98 -12.89
N GLU A 127 7.42 16.81 -11.77
CA GLU A 127 8.84 17.15 -11.65
C GLU A 127 9.70 16.34 -12.61
N GLN A 128 9.47 15.03 -12.74
CA GLN A 128 10.19 14.19 -13.67
C GLN A 128 9.93 14.60 -15.13
N ALA A 129 8.69 14.93 -15.49
CA ALA A 129 8.35 15.43 -16.80
C ALA A 129 9.04 16.76 -17.10
N SER A 130 9.01 17.71 -16.15
CA SER A 130 9.69 19.00 -16.27
C SER A 130 11.19 18.87 -16.41
N VAL A 131 11.83 17.97 -15.68
CA VAL A 131 13.26 17.67 -15.82
C VAL A 131 13.56 17.13 -17.21
N ALA A 132 12.74 16.22 -17.73
CA ALA A 132 12.90 15.68 -19.07
C ALA A 132 12.73 16.78 -20.16
N GLU A 133 11.72 17.63 -20.01
CA GLU A 133 11.47 18.75 -20.92
C GLU A 133 12.64 19.76 -20.92
N ASN A 134 13.16 20.14 -19.74
CA ASN A 134 14.32 21.01 -19.60
C ASN A 134 15.59 20.40 -20.22
N GLN A 135 15.79 19.08 -20.09
CA GLN A 135 16.91 18.38 -20.72
C GLN A 135 16.80 18.40 -22.26
N ILE A 136 15.58 18.24 -22.78
CA ILE A 136 15.34 18.34 -24.23
C ILE A 136 15.66 19.75 -24.70
N GLU A 137 15.21 20.78 -23.99
CA GLU A 137 15.46 22.17 -24.33
C GLU A 137 16.96 22.52 -24.31
N GLN A 138 17.66 22.16 -23.24
CA GLN A 138 19.11 22.36 -23.11
C GLN A 138 19.88 21.65 -24.22
N ARG A 139 19.51 20.40 -24.57
CA ARG A 139 20.16 19.69 -25.69
C ARG A 139 19.86 20.37 -27.02
N THR A 140 18.64 20.85 -27.21
CA THR A 140 18.26 21.59 -28.43
C THR A 140 19.04 22.87 -28.56
N GLU A 141 19.22 23.65 -27.49
CA GLU A 141 20.03 24.85 -27.47
C GLU A 141 21.51 24.54 -27.76
N GLN A 142 22.05 23.49 -27.15
CA GLN A 142 23.43 23.05 -27.43
C GLN A 142 23.62 22.67 -28.89
N ILE A 143 22.71 21.93 -29.49
CA ILE A 143 22.73 21.54 -30.89
C ILE A 143 22.64 22.80 -31.78
N ASN A 144 21.71 23.70 -31.49
CA ASN A 144 21.57 24.94 -32.25
C ASN A 144 22.78 25.85 -32.13
N ALA A 145 23.41 25.96 -30.95
CA ALA A 145 24.67 26.70 -30.79
C ALA A 145 25.80 26.09 -31.57
N LEU A 146 25.88 24.76 -31.60
CA LEU A 146 26.91 24.03 -32.39
C LEU A 146 26.69 24.20 -33.90
N LEU A 147 25.44 24.23 -34.35
CA LEU A 147 25.10 24.44 -35.77
C LEU A 147 25.46 25.86 -36.28
N GLN A 148 25.44 26.84 -35.39
CA GLN A 148 25.76 28.25 -35.70
C GLN A 148 27.24 28.58 -35.55
N ASP A 149 28.03 27.78 -34.85
CA ASP A 149 29.43 28.01 -34.58
C ASP A 149 30.33 27.18 -35.55
N GLU A 150 30.69 27.80 -36.68
CA GLU A 150 31.54 27.16 -37.67
C GLU A 150 32.93 26.82 -37.12
N GLN A 151 33.46 27.60 -36.18
CA GLN A 151 34.77 27.33 -35.59
C GLN A 151 34.74 26.06 -34.75
N ARG A 152 33.70 25.87 -33.94
CA ARG A 152 33.54 24.64 -33.17
C ARG A 152 33.30 23.41 -34.03
N LEU A 153 32.65 23.56 -35.16
CA LEU A 153 32.48 22.46 -36.11
C LEU A 153 33.82 22.07 -36.74
N GLN A 154 34.67 23.05 -37.07
CA GLN A 154 36.03 22.79 -37.57
C GLN A 154 36.90 22.13 -36.49
N GLU A 155 36.87 22.63 -35.25
CA GLU A 155 37.57 22.01 -34.12
C GLU A 155 37.11 20.55 -33.88
N LEU A 156 35.82 20.28 -34.04
CA LEU A 156 35.26 18.93 -33.96
C LEU A 156 35.79 18.02 -35.08
N ASP A 157 35.81 18.53 -36.31
CA ASP A 157 36.35 17.80 -37.46
C ASP A 157 37.84 17.51 -37.29
N GLU A 158 38.62 18.50 -36.85
CA GLU A 158 40.06 18.33 -36.58
C GLU A 158 40.31 17.33 -35.43
N ALA A 159 39.49 17.36 -34.37
CA ALA A 159 39.62 16.42 -33.25
C ALA A 159 39.32 14.98 -33.68
N ILE A 160 38.36 14.80 -34.59
CA ILE A 160 38.03 13.48 -35.15
C ILE A 160 39.14 12.98 -36.07
N GLU A 161 39.67 13.86 -36.93
CA GLU A 161 40.74 13.49 -37.89
C GLU A 161 42.07 13.18 -37.21
N ARG A 162 42.45 13.97 -36.19
CA ARG A 162 43.70 13.79 -35.45
C ARG A 162 43.62 12.73 -34.35
N GLY A 163 42.43 12.38 -33.93
CA GLY A 163 42.23 11.50 -32.75
C GLY A 163 42.67 12.14 -31.45
N GLU A 164 42.79 13.49 -31.42
CA GLU A 164 43.25 14.26 -30.27
C GLU A 164 42.34 15.48 -30.05
N ALA A 165 41.98 15.76 -28.79
CA ALA A 165 41.28 16.97 -28.39
C ALA A 165 42.08 17.70 -27.30
N GLN A 166 42.34 19.00 -27.49
CA GLN A 166 43.09 19.83 -26.52
C GLN A 166 44.46 19.24 -26.15
N GLY A 167 45.13 18.56 -27.09
CA GLY A 167 46.46 17.98 -26.87
C GLY A 167 46.46 16.65 -26.13
N GLN A 168 45.30 16.03 -25.93
CA GLN A 168 45.14 14.68 -25.33
C GLN A 168 44.59 13.70 -26.36
N GLN A 169 45.19 12.50 -26.41
CA GLN A 169 44.69 11.42 -27.27
C GLN A 169 43.31 10.95 -26.78
N LEU A 170 42.38 10.90 -27.71
CA LEU A 170 41.01 10.44 -27.45
C LEU A 170 40.95 8.90 -27.36
N SER A 171 40.19 8.38 -26.41
CA SER A 171 39.90 6.95 -26.40
C SER A 171 39.02 6.56 -27.61
N PRO A 172 39.05 5.29 -28.06
CA PRO A 172 38.20 4.84 -29.16
C PRO A 172 36.71 5.13 -28.94
N GLU A 173 36.24 5.07 -27.68
CA GLU A 173 34.87 5.38 -27.29
C GLU A 173 34.54 6.87 -27.42
N GLN A 174 35.48 7.75 -27.04
CA GLN A 174 35.33 9.21 -27.19
C GLN A 174 35.32 9.61 -28.67
N LEU A 175 36.19 8.97 -29.48
CA LEU A 175 36.22 9.22 -30.92
C LEU A 175 34.90 8.80 -31.58
N GLN A 176 34.34 7.66 -31.20
CA GLN A 176 33.07 7.20 -31.69
C GLN A 176 31.93 8.15 -31.31
N GLN A 177 31.92 8.67 -30.08
CA GLN A 177 30.95 9.67 -29.62
C GLN A 177 31.04 10.97 -30.44
N LEU A 178 32.26 11.47 -30.71
CA LEU A 178 32.44 12.67 -31.52
C LEU A 178 31.98 12.45 -32.97
N GLN A 179 32.25 11.29 -33.54
CA GLN A 179 31.76 10.93 -34.89
C GLN A 179 30.22 10.86 -34.93
N GLU A 180 29.60 10.33 -33.88
CA GLU A 180 28.14 10.26 -33.78
C GLU A 180 27.53 11.67 -33.69
N ILE A 181 28.11 12.56 -32.86
CA ILE A 181 27.71 13.98 -32.77
C ILE A 181 27.86 14.65 -34.13
N ARG A 182 28.98 14.43 -34.82
CA ARG A 182 29.23 15.00 -36.16
C ARG A 182 28.22 14.54 -37.20
N ASN A 183 27.89 13.25 -37.19
CA ASN A 183 26.86 12.69 -38.06
C ASN A 183 25.48 13.27 -37.78
N GLN A 184 25.12 13.44 -36.52
CA GLN A 184 23.86 14.08 -36.14
C GLN A 184 23.80 15.54 -36.61
N VAL A 185 24.89 16.30 -36.43
CA VAL A 185 25.01 17.68 -36.91
C VAL A 185 24.83 17.75 -38.44
N ASN A 186 25.43 16.86 -39.18
CA ASN A 186 25.31 16.82 -40.65
C ASN A 186 23.88 16.51 -41.11
N VAL A 187 23.20 15.56 -40.43
CA VAL A 187 21.81 15.24 -40.72
C VAL A 187 20.90 16.46 -40.45
N ILE A 188 21.13 17.16 -39.34
CA ILE A 188 20.32 18.33 -38.96
C ILE A 188 20.63 19.52 -39.92
N LYS A 189 21.86 19.74 -40.29
CA LYS A 189 22.23 20.77 -41.29
C LYS A 189 21.55 20.53 -42.65
N SER A 190 21.45 19.28 -43.08
CA SER A 190 20.81 18.91 -44.35
C SER A 190 19.30 19.01 -44.32
N ASP A 191 18.69 18.81 -43.16
CA ASP A 191 17.24 18.86 -42.97
C ASP A 191 16.87 19.36 -41.54
N PRO A 192 16.84 20.69 -41.35
CA PRO A 192 16.49 21.28 -40.04
C PRO A 192 15.10 20.89 -39.52
N ALA A 193 14.17 20.58 -40.42
CA ALA A 193 12.82 20.17 -40.03
C ALA A 193 12.81 18.84 -39.27
N ARG A 194 13.76 17.97 -39.54
CA ARG A 194 13.93 16.71 -38.79
C ARG A 194 14.23 16.91 -37.32
N LEU A 195 14.98 17.94 -36.96
CA LEU A 195 15.28 18.24 -35.57
C LEU A 195 13.98 18.64 -34.83
N GLU A 196 13.17 19.50 -35.44
CA GLU A 196 11.89 19.92 -34.86
C GLU A 196 10.91 18.74 -34.73
N GLU A 197 10.85 17.89 -35.75
CA GLU A 197 10.03 16.69 -35.73
C GLU A 197 10.44 15.73 -34.59
N GLU A 198 11.74 15.48 -34.44
CA GLU A 198 12.27 14.62 -33.37
C GLU A 198 12.02 15.21 -32.00
N ILE A 199 12.24 16.53 -31.79
CA ILE A 199 11.95 17.22 -30.55
C ILE A 199 10.44 17.11 -30.22
N ASN A 200 9.57 17.37 -31.19
CA ASN A 200 8.14 17.27 -31.02
C ASN A 200 7.70 15.83 -30.69
N ARG A 201 8.32 14.84 -31.33
CA ARG A 201 8.07 13.43 -31.03
C ARG A 201 8.45 13.09 -29.60
N ILE A 202 9.64 13.51 -29.14
CA ILE A 202 10.10 13.25 -27.77
C ILE A 202 9.23 13.98 -26.76
N LYS A 203 8.88 15.25 -26.99
CA LYS A 203 7.96 16.01 -26.12
C LYS A 203 6.58 15.36 -26.02
N THR A 204 6.06 14.88 -27.14
CA THR A 204 4.77 14.14 -27.17
C THR A 204 4.89 12.84 -26.39
N GLN A 205 6.00 12.12 -26.50
CA GLN A 205 6.24 10.89 -25.75
C GLN A 205 6.34 11.15 -24.25
N VAL A 206 7.03 12.21 -23.81
CA VAL A 206 7.13 12.64 -22.41
C VAL A 206 5.73 12.99 -21.89
N GLY A 207 4.95 13.80 -22.63
CA GLY A 207 3.58 14.17 -22.26
C GLY A 207 2.64 12.95 -22.16
N SER A 208 2.73 12.02 -23.12
CA SER A 208 1.94 10.78 -23.10
C SER A 208 2.31 9.92 -21.90
N ARG A 209 3.61 9.79 -21.63
CA ARG A 209 4.09 9.01 -20.47
C ARG A 209 3.67 9.63 -19.14
N ARG A 210 3.72 10.95 -19.03
CA ARG A 210 3.18 11.68 -17.86
C ARG A 210 1.70 11.35 -17.64
N THR A 211 0.87 11.52 -18.68
CA THR A 211 -0.57 11.26 -18.61
C THR A 211 -0.87 9.80 -18.23
N GLU A 212 -0.13 8.85 -18.79
CA GLU A 212 -0.25 7.43 -18.47
C GLU A 212 0.05 7.15 -16.98
N LEU A 213 1.17 7.70 -16.48
CA LEU A 213 1.57 7.53 -15.07
C LEU A 213 0.57 8.16 -14.10
N GLU A 214 0.05 9.37 -14.43
CA GLU A 214 -0.99 10.02 -13.64
C GLU A 214 -2.29 9.20 -13.59
N GLN A 215 -2.73 8.67 -14.75
CA GLN A 215 -3.91 7.80 -14.81
C GLN A 215 -3.71 6.50 -14.03
N GLN A 216 -2.54 5.88 -14.12
CA GLN A 216 -2.19 4.68 -13.34
C GLN A 216 -2.21 4.98 -11.84
N ALA A 217 -1.56 6.07 -11.41
CA ALA A 217 -1.52 6.50 -10.01
C ALA A 217 -2.94 6.71 -9.47
N ARG A 218 -3.77 7.48 -10.17
CA ARG A 218 -5.17 7.74 -9.80
C ARG A 218 -6.00 6.47 -9.75
N THR A 219 -5.88 5.61 -10.76
CA THR A 219 -6.62 4.35 -10.82
C THR A 219 -6.26 3.42 -9.66
N ASN A 220 -4.97 3.31 -9.35
CA ASN A 220 -4.48 2.49 -8.24
C ASN A 220 -4.93 3.05 -6.88
N ALA A 221 -4.89 4.38 -6.70
CA ALA A 221 -5.38 5.02 -5.49
C ALA A 221 -6.88 4.75 -5.28
N VAL A 222 -7.70 4.90 -6.33
CA VAL A 222 -9.15 4.62 -6.26
C VAL A 222 -9.41 3.15 -5.96
N LYS A 223 -8.78 2.21 -6.69
CA LYS A 223 -8.95 0.77 -6.47
C LYS A 223 -8.58 0.37 -5.03
N ASN A 224 -7.44 0.84 -4.54
CA ASN A 224 -7.00 0.55 -3.17
C ASN A 224 -7.92 1.19 -2.14
N GLY A 225 -8.30 2.45 -2.33
CA GLY A 225 -9.22 3.15 -1.42
C GLY A 225 -10.57 2.46 -1.30
N VAL A 226 -11.16 2.08 -2.42
CA VAL A 226 -12.45 1.37 -2.45
C VAL A 226 -12.32 -0.01 -1.81
N ARG A 227 -11.28 -0.78 -2.17
CA ARG A 227 -11.06 -2.12 -1.61
C ARG A 227 -10.92 -2.07 -0.09
N ILE A 228 -10.00 -1.24 0.41
CA ILE A 228 -9.73 -1.14 1.84
C ILE A 228 -10.92 -0.51 2.58
N GLY A 229 -11.56 0.51 2.02
CA GLY A 229 -12.73 1.16 2.60
C GLY A 229 -13.89 0.18 2.78
N ILE A 230 -14.26 -0.58 1.74
CA ILE A 230 -15.34 -1.58 1.81
C ILE A 230 -14.96 -2.72 2.77
N SER A 231 -13.73 -3.25 2.67
CA SER A 231 -13.29 -4.32 3.57
C SER A 231 -13.29 -3.89 5.03
N SER A 232 -12.82 -2.68 5.32
CA SER A 232 -12.81 -2.10 6.67
C SER A 232 -14.23 -1.90 7.21
N LEU A 233 -15.16 -1.43 6.35
CA LEU A 233 -16.56 -1.28 6.71
C LEU A 233 -17.22 -2.62 7.05
N LEU A 234 -17.02 -3.64 6.21
CA LEU A 234 -17.55 -4.98 6.45
C LEU A 234 -17.00 -5.60 7.74
N LEU A 235 -15.68 -5.47 7.96
CA LEU A 235 -15.05 -5.92 9.21
C LEU A 235 -15.61 -5.18 10.41
N SER A 236 -15.73 -3.85 10.34
CA SER A 236 -16.31 -3.04 11.42
C SER A 236 -17.71 -3.49 11.78
N LEU A 237 -18.59 -3.65 10.78
CA LEU A 237 -19.96 -4.13 10.99
C LEU A 237 -19.99 -5.54 11.61
N GLY A 238 -19.15 -6.45 11.09
CA GLY A 238 -19.05 -7.81 11.65
C GLY A 238 -18.59 -7.82 13.11
N TYR A 239 -17.55 -7.07 13.43
CA TYR A 239 -17.02 -6.96 14.78
C TYR A 239 -18.00 -6.28 15.76
N ILE A 240 -18.65 -5.19 15.34
CA ILE A 240 -19.67 -4.51 16.15
C ILE A 240 -20.85 -5.44 16.42
N ALA A 241 -21.32 -6.17 15.39
CA ALA A 241 -22.42 -7.13 15.56
C ALA A 241 -22.05 -8.25 16.54
N ILE A 242 -20.85 -8.85 16.41
CA ILE A 242 -20.37 -9.90 17.31
C ILE A 242 -20.22 -9.35 18.74
N GLY A 243 -19.59 -8.19 18.90
CA GLY A 243 -19.40 -7.55 20.21
C GLY A 243 -20.73 -7.25 20.89
N TRP A 244 -21.65 -6.60 20.18
CA TRP A 244 -22.98 -6.26 20.68
C TRP A 244 -23.81 -7.49 21.10
N MET A 245 -23.93 -8.49 20.20
CA MET A 245 -24.63 -9.72 20.49
C MET A 245 -24.00 -10.48 21.65
N GLY A 246 -22.65 -10.50 21.69
CA GLY A 246 -21.91 -11.15 22.76
C GLY A 246 -22.17 -10.53 24.12
N PHE A 247 -22.15 -9.20 24.25
CA PHE A 247 -22.48 -8.54 25.51
C PHE A 247 -23.96 -8.73 25.92
N LYS A 248 -24.89 -8.72 24.96
CA LYS A 248 -26.30 -8.99 25.24
C LYS A 248 -26.50 -10.39 25.82
N THR A 249 -25.82 -11.40 25.31
CA THR A 249 -25.91 -12.78 25.84
C THR A 249 -25.31 -12.89 27.24
N LEU A 250 -24.17 -12.22 27.50
CA LEU A 250 -23.56 -12.18 28.83
C LEU A 250 -24.46 -11.49 29.86
N GLY A 251 -25.14 -10.39 29.50
CA GLY A 251 -26.08 -9.69 30.37
C GLY A 251 -27.30 -10.52 30.68
N ALA A 252 -27.83 -11.27 29.71
CA ALA A 252 -28.99 -12.15 29.92
C ALA A 252 -28.67 -13.32 30.86
N SER A 253 -27.46 -13.90 30.77
CA SER A 253 -27.03 -14.98 31.67
C SER A 253 -26.77 -14.50 33.11
N ALA A 254 -26.33 -13.26 33.31
CA ALA A 254 -26.15 -12.65 34.63
C ALA A 254 -27.49 -12.28 35.32
N GLY A 255 -28.54 -11.94 34.55
CA GLY A 255 -29.87 -11.56 35.07
C GLY A 255 -30.77 -12.73 35.44
N GLY A 256 -30.55 -13.92 34.84
CA GLY A 256 -31.38 -15.12 35.08
C GLY A 256 -31.23 -15.76 36.46
N GLY A 257 -30.14 -15.50 37.17
CA GLY A 257 -29.88 -16.03 38.51
C GLY A 257 -30.66 -15.35 39.65
N ARG A 258 -31.35 -14.24 39.41
CA ARG A 258 -32.06 -13.47 40.43
C ARG A 258 -33.56 -13.76 40.56
N ARG A 259 -34.13 -14.66 39.76
CA ARG A 259 -35.59 -14.96 39.75
C ARG A 259 -35.97 -16.34 40.32
N ARG A 260 -35.08 -17.01 41.04
CA ARG A 260 -35.48 -18.19 41.85
C ARG A 260 -35.22 -17.90 43.31
N LYS A 261 -36.12 -17.18 43.94
CA LYS A 261 -36.45 -17.24 45.36
C LYS A 261 -37.96 -17.42 45.51
#